data_9678de7a0e006dd49c5fbe99fd9517e9
#
_entry.id   9678de7a0e006dd49c5fbe99fd9517e9
#
_cell.length_a   1.000
_cell.length_b   1.000
_cell.length_c   1.000
_cell.angle_alpha   90.00
_cell.angle_beta   90.00
_cell.angle_gamma   90.00
#
_symmetry.space_group_name_H-M   'P 1'
#
loop_
_entity.id
_entity.type
_entity.pdbx_description
1 polymer ?
#
loop_
_entity_poly.entity_id
_entity_poly.type
_entity_poly.pdbx_seq_one_letter_code
_entity_poly.pdbx_strand_id
1 'polypeptide(L)'
;MDEEREKKRRKIKRETNDDDHHRSQVDHIPVDLTLEILSRLPVKSIVRFGCVSKLWSSFITLPCFINLFASRSSLRQPSLLLTVALEKKKAINFSFPQNQNPDGSYSPLVFSCRFTNTNDWDYRRCSDSVHGLILCHGFKIWNPSLRRFFVLPPPPNEHISSWCSSYLGYDMLEGKHKVLSIHRYSLQTQVLTFGAQESWRTITKPPMHPYDSRGRCFNGVVYYRAHIDDQPIIMSFDVKSETFSPIKYPKGVCKLRCHMLPYEGKLALVKRIHPAGGFDLYILKDEDGHEWTHQRLVFEPKSESRYRIRFMGVTNAGELIFTTPVFLESFYVLYFDPRRNISREALFEGLDGEIRRHGLDSGSMETLDIIPDHIESLLSM
;
A
#
# COMPACT_ATOMS: atom_id res chain seq x y z
N MET A 1 -30.87 -52.52 54.06
CA MET A 1 -30.36 -51.13 54.01
C MET A 1 -29.28 -50.89 52.92
N ASP A 2 -28.51 -51.90 52.53
CA ASP A 2 -27.45 -51.70 51.51
C ASP A 2 -27.96 -51.77 50.06
N GLU A 3 -29.02 -52.52 49.78
CA GLU A 3 -29.57 -52.58 48.41
C GLU A 3 -30.23 -51.26 47.92
N GLU A 4 -30.83 -50.52 48.84
CA GLU A 4 -31.44 -49.23 48.52
C GLU A 4 -30.41 -48.12 48.29
N ARG A 5 -29.25 -48.22 48.97
CA ARG A 5 -28.13 -47.32 48.74
C ARG A 5 -27.44 -47.57 47.39
N GLU A 6 -27.37 -48.84 47.00
CA GLU A 6 -26.78 -49.19 45.69
C GLU A 6 -27.68 -48.82 44.51
N LYS A 7 -29.01 -48.98 44.66
CA LYS A 7 -29.96 -48.50 43.66
C LYS A 7 -29.91 -46.97 43.51
N LYS A 8 -29.75 -46.24 44.62
CA LYS A 8 -29.63 -44.78 44.58
C LYS A 8 -28.32 -44.33 43.93
N ARG A 9 -27.23 -45.04 44.17
CA ARG A 9 -25.92 -44.78 43.49
C ARG A 9 -25.97 -45.06 41.98
N ARG A 10 -26.67 -46.13 41.56
CA ARG A 10 -26.86 -46.47 40.15
C ARG A 10 -27.73 -45.45 39.42
N LYS A 11 -28.73 -44.90 40.10
CA LYS A 11 -29.60 -43.87 39.55
C LYS A 11 -28.88 -42.53 39.38
N ILE A 12 -28.07 -42.10 40.36
CA ILE A 12 -27.25 -40.92 40.31
C ILE A 12 -26.20 -41.03 39.19
N LYS A 13 -25.60 -42.24 39.01
CA LYS A 13 -24.58 -42.48 37.97
C LYS A 13 -25.21 -42.50 36.53
N ARG A 14 -26.50 -42.83 36.41
CA ARG A 14 -27.19 -42.73 35.12
C ARG A 14 -27.63 -41.28 34.79
N GLU A 15 -28.09 -40.54 35.77
CA GLU A 15 -28.46 -39.12 35.60
C GLU A 15 -27.22 -38.25 35.33
N THR A 16 -26.04 -38.54 35.88
CA THR A 16 -24.78 -37.84 35.57
C THR A 16 -24.20 -38.21 34.19
N ASN A 17 -24.49 -39.43 33.66
CA ASN A 17 -24.04 -39.79 32.31
C ASN A 17 -24.96 -39.25 31.20
N ASP A 18 -26.26 -39.04 31.46
CA ASP A 18 -27.19 -38.45 30.49
C ASP A 18 -26.99 -36.91 30.40
N ASP A 19 -26.62 -36.26 31.51
CA ASP A 19 -26.31 -34.81 31.49
C ASP A 19 -24.98 -34.48 30.78
N ASP A 20 -23.99 -35.40 30.78
CA ASP A 20 -22.74 -35.20 30.05
C ASP A 20 -22.84 -35.43 28.53
N HIS A 21 -23.85 -36.21 28.07
CA HIS A 21 -24.12 -36.37 26.63
C HIS A 21 -24.94 -35.24 26.02
N HIS A 22 -25.64 -34.43 26.83
CA HIS A 22 -26.33 -33.23 26.34
C HIS A 22 -25.54 -31.94 26.41
N ARG A 23 -24.32 -31.96 27.02
CA ARG A 23 -23.44 -30.79 27.14
C ARG A 23 -22.43 -30.64 26.01
N SER A 24 -22.37 -31.50 25.01
CA SER A 24 -21.33 -31.47 23.96
C SER A 24 -21.81 -31.14 22.54
N GLN A 25 -23.01 -30.66 22.38
CA GLN A 25 -23.42 -29.94 21.16
C GLN A 25 -23.34 -28.43 21.43
N VAL A 26 -22.11 -27.95 21.71
CA VAL A 26 -21.79 -26.57 21.37
C VAL A 26 -21.93 -26.50 19.87
N ASP A 27 -22.96 -25.78 19.37
CA ASP A 27 -23.13 -25.48 17.95
C ASP A 27 -21.85 -24.81 17.44
N HIS A 28 -20.88 -25.62 17.01
CA HIS A 28 -19.65 -25.11 16.40
C HIS A 28 -20.05 -24.59 15.01
N ILE A 29 -19.94 -23.28 14.83
CA ILE A 29 -20.05 -22.69 13.50
C ILE A 29 -19.08 -23.46 12.58
N PRO A 30 -19.53 -24.02 11.46
CA PRO A 30 -18.65 -24.69 10.51
C PRO A 30 -17.46 -23.81 10.11
N VAL A 31 -16.30 -24.45 9.94
CA VAL A 31 -15.03 -23.71 9.65
C VAL A 31 -15.19 -22.80 8.44
N ASP A 32 -15.86 -23.27 7.40
CA ASP A 32 -16.08 -22.49 6.17
C ASP A 32 -16.88 -21.21 6.44
N LEU A 33 -17.94 -21.30 7.25
CA LEU A 33 -18.72 -20.14 7.65
C LEU A 33 -17.89 -19.20 8.56
N THR A 34 -17.07 -19.78 9.43
CA THR A 34 -16.16 -18.99 10.28
C THR A 34 -15.20 -18.19 9.42
N LEU A 35 -14.54 -18.82 8.45
CA LEU A 35 -13.61 -18.14 7.52
C LEU A 35 -14.35 -17.06 6.70
N GLU A 36 -15.57 -17.39 6.26
CA GLU A 36 -16.44 -16.46 5.53
C GLU A 36 -16.76 -15.20 6.36
N ILE A 37 -17.16 -15.37 7.62
CA ILE A 37 -17.45 -14.28 8.55
C ILE A 37 -16.19 -13.46 8.83
N LEU A 38 -15.09 -14.12 9.20
CA LEU A 38 -13.82 -13.46 9.50
C LEU A 38 -13.29 -12.64 8.32
N SER A 39 -13.43 -13.17 7.10
CA SER A 39 -12.94 -12.48 5.90
C SER A 39 -13.66 -11.15 5.62
N ARG A 40 -14.82 -10.92 6.25
CA ARG A 40 -15.59 -9.66 6.16
C ARG A 40 -15.19 -8.62 7.19
N LEU A 41 -14.38 -8.99 8.19
CA LEU A 41 -13.97 -8.10 9.25
C LEU A 41 -12.73 -7.28 8.85
N PRO A 42 -12.52 -6.09 9.45
CA PRO A 42 -11.27 -5.36 9.31
C PRO A 42 -10.09 -6.15 9.91
N VAL A 43 -8.87 -5.97 9.37
CA VAL A 43 -7.65 -6.64 9.86
C VAL A 43 -7.46 -6.48 11.37
N LYS A 44 -7.74 -5.29 11.92
CA LYS A 44 -7.65 -5.03 13.35
C LYS A 44 -8.50 -5.99 14.19
N SER A 45 -9.69 -6.33 13.73
CA SER A 45 -10.58 -7.28 14.41
C SER A 45 -10.07 -8.71 14.26
N ILE A 46 -9.65 -9.08 13.04
CA ILE A 46 -9.09 -10.42 12.76
C ILE A 46 -7.88 -10.71 13.64
N VAL A 47 -6.94 -9.76 13.73
CA VAL A 47 -5.74 -9.91 14.60
C VAL A 47 -6.13 -10.10 16.07
N ARG A 48 -7.14 -9.37 16.56
CA ARG A 48 -7.67 -9.55 17.92
C ARG A 48 -8.28 -10.93 18.12
N PHE A 49 -9.05 -11.41 17.16
CA PHE A 49 -9.61 -12.77 17.22
C PHE A 49 -8.53 -13.84 17.20
N GLY A 50 -7.41 -13.64 16.53
CA GLY A 50 -6.25 -14.53 16.59
C GLY A 50 -5.67 -14.70 18.02
N CYS A 51 -5.93 -13.75 18.92
CA CYS A 51 -5.53 -13.86 20.32
C CYS A 51 -6.52 -14.68 21.20
N VAL A 52 -7.72 -15.00 20.69
CA VAL A 52 -8.77 -15.68 21.47
C VAL A 52 -8.49 -17.17 21.62
N SER A 53 -8.02 -17.83 20.57
CA SER A 53 -7.69 -19.25 20.61
C SER A 53 -6.62 -19.63 19.57
N LYS A 54 -5.94 -20.76 19.81
CA LYS A 54 -4.98 -21.33 18.85
C LYS A 54 -5.63 -21.67 17.52
N LEU A 55 -6.88 -22.14 17.53
CA LEU A 55 -7.65 -22.43 16.32
C LEU A 55 -7.87 -21.18 15.48
N TRP A 56 -8.32 -20.09 16.09
CA TRP A 56 -8.54 -18.83 15.38
C TRP A 56 -7.23 -18.22 14.88
N SER A 57 -6.16 -18.35 15.67
CA SER A 57 -4.82 -17.94 15.23
C SER A 57 -4.34 -18.72 14.00
N SER A 58 -4.64 -20.03 13.92
CA SER A 58 -4.26 -20.82 12.74
C SER A 58 -5.02 -20.41 11.48
N PHE A 59 -6.26 -19.99 11.58
CA PHE A 59 -7.04 -19.53 10.41
C PHE A 59 -6.39 -18.32 9.72
N ILE A 60 -5.88 -17.38 10.49
CA ILE A 60 -5.28 -16.14 9.97
C ILE A 60 -4.04 -16.41 9.12
N THR A 61 -3.37 -17.52 9.35
CA THR A 61 -2.14 -17.92 8.65
C THR A 61 -2.40 -18.86 7.46
N LEU A 62 -3.64 -19.33 7.27
CA LEU A 62 -4.00 -20.18 6.14
C LEU A 62 -3.89 -19.43 4.81
N PRO A 63 -3.14 -19.96 3.82
CA PRO A 63 -3.04 -19.30 2.51
C PRO A 63 -4.39 -19.08 1.84
N CYS A 64 -5.31 -20.04 1.95
CA CYS A 64 -6.67 -19.89 1.40
C CYS A 64 -7.44 -18.73 2.06
N PHE A 65 -7.29 -18.52 3.36
CA PHE A 65 -7.92 -17.41 4.06
C PHE A 65 -7.28 -16.07 3.69
N ILE A 66 -5.96 -16.01 3.61
CA ILE A 66 -5.24 -14.79 3.19
C ILE A 66 -5.69 -14.37 1.79
N ASN A 67 -5.82 -15.32 0.86
CA ASN A 67 -6.28 -15.05 -0.50
C ASN A 67 -7.75 -14.62 -0.54
N LEU A 68 -8.63 -15.29 0.24
CA LEU A 68 -10.03 -14.90 0.37
C LEU A 68 -10.16 -13.49 0.95
N PHE A 69 -9.38 -13.17 1.98
CA PHE A 69 -9.35 -11.83 2.58
C PHE A 69 -8.86 -10.78 1.58
N ALA A 70 -7.78 -11.06 0.85
CA ALA A 70 -7.20 -10.13 -0.15
C ALA A 70 -8.22 -9.80 -1.25
N SER A 71 -8.92 -10.80 -1.80
CA SER A 71 -9.95 -10.58 -2.82
C SER A 71 -11.13 -9.76 -2.29
N ARG A 72 -11.52 -9.94 -1.03
CA ARG A 72 -12.57 -9.13 -0.40
C ARG A 72 -12.12 -7.73 -0.02
N SER A 73 -10.89 -7.61 0.45
CA SER A 73 -10.29 -6.31 0.80
C SER A 73 -10.22 -5.39 -0.41
N SER A 74 -9.92 -5.93 -1.60
CA SER A 74 -9.90 -5.14 -2.85
C SER A 74 -11.27 -4.59 -3.27
N LEU A 75 -12.37 -5.18 -2.79
CA LEU A 75 -13.74 -4.71 -3.05
C LEU A 75 -14.25 -3.71 -2.01
N ARG A 76 -13.49 -3.51 -0.93
CA ARG A 76 -13.87 -2.56 0.11
C ARG A 76 -13.47 -1.14 -0.27
N GLN A 77 -14.05 -0.21 0.48
CA GLN A 77 -13.63 1.18 0.41
C GLN A 77 -12.15 1.31 0.80
N PRO A 78 -11.30 1.85 -0.07
CA PRO A 78 -9.88 2.01 0.24
C PRO A 78 -9.65 3.08 1.30
N SER A 79 -8.46 3.06 1.87
CA SER A 79 -7.99 4.05 2.82
C SER A 79 -6.97 5.00 2.19
N LEU A 80 -6.97 6.23 2.67
CA LEU A 80 -5.90 7.19 2.44
C LEU A 80 -4.88 7.05 3.57
N LEU A 81 -3.65 6.67 3.25
CA LEU A 81 -2.56 6.67 4.22
C LEU A 81 -1.83 8.01 4.17
N LEU A 82 -1.67 8.61 5.34
CA LEU A 82 -0.93 9.84 5.53
C LEU A 82 0.31 9.54 6.35
N THR A 83 1.48 9.84 5.84
CA THR A 83 2.76 9.72 6.53
C THR A 83 3.31 11.10 6.83
N VAL A 84 3.47 11.41 8.11
CA VAL A 84 4.11 12.63 8.58
C VAL A 84 5.51 12.28 9.05
N ALA A 85 6.53 12.77 8.35
CA ALA A 85 7.91 12.63 8.76
C ALA A 85 8.33 13.80 9.65
N LEU A 86 8.95 13.46 10.75
CA LEU A 86 9.42 14.38 11.78
C LEU A 86 10.94 14.40 11.83
N GLU A 87 11.50 15.44 12.42
CA GLU A 87 12.93 15.50 12.72
C GLU A 87 13.40 14.24 13.47
N LYS A 88 14.69 13.95 13.39
CA LYS A 88 15.30 12.76 14.02
C LYS A 88 14.77 11.43 13.48
N LYS A 89 14.39 11.40 12.20
CA LYS A 89 14.00 10.18 11.48
C LYS A 89 12.81 9.43 12.10
N LYS A 90 11.89 10.14 12.71
CA LYS A 90 10.63 9.60 13.20
C LYS A 90 9.53 9.85 12.17
N ALA A 91 8.59 8.93 12.03
CA ALA A 91 7.42 9.13 11.21
C ALA A 91 6.16 8.62 11.93
N ILE A 92 5.05 9.29 11.70
CA ILE A 92 3.73 8.86 12.16
C ILE A 92 2.88 8.61 10.93
N ASN A 93 2.13 7.51 10.95
CA ASN A 93 1.20 7.16 9.89
C ASN A 93 -0.22 7.22 10.42
N PHE A 94 -1.08 7.82 9.62
CA PHE A 94 -2.51 7.90 9.84
C PHE A 94 -3.23 7.20 8.69
N SER A 95 -4.36 6.60 8.96
CA SER A 95 -5.24 6.02 7.95
C SER A 95 -6.61 6.68 8.05
N PHE A 96 -7.14 7.09 6.91
CA PHE A 96 -8.46 7.71 6.78
C PHE A 96 -9.28 6.94 5.75
N PRO A 97 -10.62 6.85 5.91
CA PRO A 97 -11.47 6.46 4.80
C PRO A 97 -11.23 7.42 3.62
N GLN A 98 -11.02 6.90 2.41
CA GLN A 98 -10.71 7.75 1.26
C GLN A 98 -11.90 8.57 0.79
N ASN A 99 -13.12 8.06 0.97
CA ASN A 99 -14.34 8.80 0.65
C ASN A 99 -14.75 9.65 1.86
N GLN A 100 -15.02 10.92 1.58
CA GLN A 100 -15.51 11.87 2.58
C GLN A 100 -16.88 11.44 3.14
N ASN A 101 -17.10 11.75 4.41
CA ASN A 101 -18.46 11.84 4.94
C ASN A 101 -19.26 12.89 4.15
N PRO A 102 -20.60 12.78 4.09
CA PRO A 102 -21.44 13.74 3.38
C PRO A 102 -21.30 15.20 3.85
N ASP A 103 -20.85 15.40 5.09
CA ASP A 103 -20.59 16.71 5.69
C ASP A 103 -19.19 17.27 5.37
N GLY A 104 -18.38 16.55 4.58
CA GLY A 104 -17.04 16.98 4.21
C GLY A 104 -15.98 16.79 5.29
N SER A 105 -16.35 16.21 6.44
CA SER A 105 -15.43 15.97 7.55
C SER A 105 -14.67 14.64 7.39
N TYR A 106 -13.42 14.62 7.83
CA TYR A 106 -12.64 13.40 8.01
C TYR A 106 -12.50 13.11 9.49
N SER A 107 -13.09 12.02 9.96
CA SER A 107 -12.79 11.49 11.28
C SER A 107 -11.55 10.61 11.19
N PRO A 108 -10.43 10.99 11.84
CA PRO A 108 -9.23 10.19 11.78
C PRO A 108 -9.46 8.86 12.50
N LEU A 109 -9.40 7.75 11.76
CA LEU A 109 -9.10 6.46 12.36
C LEU A 109 -7.61 6.46 12.68
N VAL A 110 -7.27 6.93 13.88
CA VAL A 110 -5.88 7.14 14.28
C VAL A 110 -5.16 5.81 14.37
N PHE A 111 -4.23 5.60 13.46
CA PHE A 111 -3.23 4.56 13.54
C PHE A 111 -1.86 5.20 13.73
N SER A 112 -1.41 5.34 14.96
CA SER A 112 -0.02 5.67 15.18
C SER A 112 0.83 4.41 15.07
N CYS A 113 1.64 4.29 14.05
CA CYS A 113 2.81 3.44 14.06
C CYS A 113 4.02 4.29 14.44
N ARG A 114 4.56 4.10 15.65
CA ARG A 114 5.88 4.62 15.97
C ARG A 114 6.91 3.80 15.23
N PHE A 115 7.64 4.43 14.34
CA PHE A 115 8.89 3.88 13.84
C PHE A 115 9.98 4.23 14.83
N THR A 116 10.25 3.31 15.75
CA THR A 116 11.40 3.43 16.64
C THR A 116 12.62 2.87 15.91
N ASN A 117 13.60 3.71 15.70
CA ASN A 117 14.90 3.39 15.15
C ASN A 117 14.99 3.36 13.62
N THR A 118 15.23 4.51 13.04
CA THR A 118 15.13 4.72 11.59
C THR A 118 16.41 5.29 11.00
N ASN A 119 17.55 4.69 11.33
CA ASN A 119 18.75 4.96 10.54
C ASN A 119 18.57 4.63 9.05
N ASP A 120 17.52 3.85 8.72
CA ASP A 120 17.24 3.29 7.40
C ASP A 120 15.88 3.71 6.81
N TRP A 121 15.08 4.55 7.50
CA TRP A 121 13.78 4.98 6.98
C TRP A 121 13.93 6.24 6.12
N ASP A 122 13.95 6.07 4.82
CA ASP A 122 13.72 7.16 3.88
C ASP A 122 12.36 6.97 3.21
N TYR A 123 11.30 7.58 3.81
CA TYR A 123 9.94 7.58 3.27
C TYR A 123 9.90 8.12 1.83
N ARG A 124 10.87 8.96 1.43
CA ARG A 124 10.99 9.47 0.05
C ARG A 124 11.29 8.36 -0.95
N ARG A 125 11.70 7.17 -0.47
CA ARG A 125 12.02 6.00 -1.28
C ARG A 125 11.07 4.83 -1.06
N CYS A 126 9.88 5.06 -0.49
CA CYS A 126 8.85 4.04 -0.41
C CYS A 126 8.03 3.99 -1.70
N SER A 127 7.57 2.79 -2.07
CA SER A 127 6.60 2.60 -3.15
C SER A 127 5.22 3.13 -2.76
N ASP A 128 4.31 3.16 -3.72
CA ASP A 128 2.88 3.22 -3.39
C ASP A 128 2.45 1.92 -2.70
N SER A 129 1.19 1.90 -2.23
CA SER A 129 0.58 0.67 -1.73
C SER A 129 0.27 -0.26 -2.90
N VAL A 130 0.93 -1.41 -2.95
CA VAL A 130 0.69 -2.44 -3.94
C VAL A 130 -0.02 -3.60 -3.25
N HIS A 131 -1.32 -3.75 -3.48
CA HIS A 131 -2.17 -4.74 -2.81
C HIS A 131 -1.93 -4.84 -1.29
N GLY A 132 -1.88 -3.67 -0.63
CA GLY A 132 -1.77 -3.56 0.82
C GLY A 132 -0.36 -3.61 1.39
N LEU A 133 0.67 -3.76 0.56
CA LEU A 133 2.07 -3.74 0.95
C LEU A 133 2.79 -2.53 0.36
N ILE A 134 3.81 -2.05 1.06
CA ILE A 134 4.65 -0.92 0.66
C ILE A 134 6.11 -1.35 0.76
N LEU A 135 6.83 -1.27 -0.35
CA LEU A 135 8.27 -1.50 -0.38
C LEU A 135 9.00 -0.23 0.05
N CYS A 136 9.84 -0.36 1.04
CA CYS A 136 10.69 0.70 1.57
C CYS A 136 12.17 0.44 1.24
N HIS A 137 13.00 1.45 1.44
CA HIS A 137 14.44 1.33 1.20
C HIS A 137 15.06 0.18 2.00
N GLY A 138 16.10 -0.48 1.43
CA GLY A 138 16.81 -1.59 2.09
C GLY A 138 16.04 -2.89 2.11
N PHE A 139 15.23 -3.16 1.09
CA PHE A 139 14.43 -4.39 0.95
C PHE A 139 13.48 -4.66 2.13
N LYS A 140 12.93 -3.60 2.70
CA LYS A 140 11.95 -3.68 3.77
C LYS A 140 10.55 -3.56 3.19
N ILE A 141 9.68 -4.48 3.55
CA ILE A 141 8.26 -4.44 3.22
C ILE A 141 7.50 -3.99 4.45
N TRP A 142 6.72 -2.95 4.30
CA TRP A 142 5.80 -2.49 5.32
C TRP A 142 4.38 -2.95 5.02
N ASN A 143 3.76 -3.63 6.00
CA ASN A 143 2.33 -3.88 6.00
C ASN A 143 1.65 -2.93 7.00
N PRO A 144 0.99 -1.87 6.52
CA PRO A 144 0.29 -0.91 7.38
C PRO A 144 -0.81 -1.54 8.22
N SER A 145 -1.53 -2.52 7.66
CA SER A 145 -2.66 -3.18 8.31
C SER A 145 -2.24 -3.98 9.54
N LEU A 146 -1.12 -4.70 9.43
CA LEU A 146 -0.52 -5.46 10.53
C LEU A 146 0.43 -4.62 11.38
N ARG A 147 0.78 -3.41 10.94
CA ARG A 147 1.79 -2.52 11.58
C ARG A 147 3.14 -3.20 11.74
N ARG A 148 3.55 -3.99 10.74
CA ARG A 148 4.78 -4.78 10.76
C ARG A 148 5.65 -4.50 9.55
N PHE A 149 6.96 -4.62 9.80
CA PHE A 149 7.97 -4.65 8.75
C PHE A 149 8.48 -6.08 8.59
N PHE A 150 8.74 -6.43 7.35
CA PHE A 150 9.42 -7.65 6.95
C PHE A 150 10.70 -7.23 6.23
N VAL A 151 11.81 -7.87 6.55
CA VAL A 151 13.08 -7.63 5.88
C VAL A 151 13.32 -8.77 4.90
N LEU A 152 13.36 -8.46 3.62
CA LEU A 152 13.68 -9.43 2.59
C LEU A 152 15.17 -9.80 2.66
N PRO A 153 15.56 -11.04 2.33
CA PRO A 153 16.96 -11.37 2.16
C PRO A 153 17.57 -10.44 1.11
N PRO A 154 18.80 -9.97 1.30
CA PRO A 154 19.47 -9.18 0.27
C PRO A 154 19.70 -10.05 -0.98
N PRO A 155 19.70 -9.45 -2.19
CA PRO A 155 20.09 -10.17 -3.39
C PRO A 155 21.48 -10.77 -3.26
N PRO A 156 21.72 -11.99 -3.78
CA PRO A 156 23.02 -12.63 -3.72
C PRO A 156 24.07 -11.79 -4.50
N ASN A 157 25.29 -11.77 -4.00
CA ASN A 157 26.43 -11.01 -4.55
C ASN A 157 26.36 -9.48 -4.43
N GLU A 158 25.42 -8.94 -3.65
CA GLU A 158 25.31 -7.51 -3.42
C GLU A 158 25.72 -7.14 -1.99
N HIS A 159 26.95 -6.69 -1.82
CA HIS A 159 27.48 -6.25 -0.53
C HIS A 159 26.92 -4.89 -0.07
N ILE A 160 26.20 -4.16 -0.94
CA ILE A 160 25.69 -2.82 -0.63
C ILE A 160 24.29 -2.64 -1.24
N SER A 161 23.27 -2.81 -0.43
CA SER A 161 21.84 -2.59 -0.81
C SER A 161 21.54 -1.16 -1.30
N SER A 162 22.44 -0.20 -1.03
CA SER A 162 22.30 1.20 -1.44
C SER A 162 22.47 1.43 -2.96
N TRP A 163 23.03 0.46 -3.68
CA TRP A 163 23.26 0.55 -5.11
C TRP A 163 22.18 -0.14 -5.97
N CYS A 164 21.11 -0.62 -5.33
CA CYS A 164 20.01 -1.26 -6.02
C CYS A 164 18.80 -0.36 -6.08
N SER A 165 18.16 -0.32 -7.23
CA SER A 165 16.79 0.17 -7.37
C SER A 165 15.84 -1.02 -7.23
N SER A 166 14.88 -0.92 -6.33
CA SER A 166 13.92 -1.99 -6.09
C SER A 166 12.49 -1.52 -6.28
N TYR A 167 11.65 -2.39 -6.83
CA TYR A 167 10.27 -2.10 -7.17
C TYR A 167 9.37 -3.25 -6.72
N LEU A 168 8.21 -2.93 -6.17
CA LEU A 168 7.20 -3.90 -5.77
C LEU A 168 6.17 -4.05 -6.88
N GLY A 169 5.95 -5.29 -7.32
CA GLY A 169 4.94 -5.67 -8.27
C GLY A 169 3.95 -6.65 -7.67
N TYR A 170 2.82 -6.83 -8.34
CA TYR A 170 1.80 -7.82 -7.99
C TYR A 170 1.31 -8.57 -9.22
N ASP A 171 1.45 -9.89 -9.18
CA ASP A 171 0.92 -10.78 -10.20
C ASP A 171 -0.57 -11.03 -9.92
N MET A 172 -1.43 -10.44 -10.75
CA MET A 172 -2.89 -10.50 -10.55
C MET A 172 -3.47 -11.90 -10.78
N LEU A 173 -2.80 -12.78 -11.52
CA LEU A 173 -3.28 -14.14 -11.78
C LEU A 173 -2.88 -15.10 -10.67
N GLU A 174 -1.62 -15.04 -10.24
CA GLU A 174 -1.14 -15.88 -9.15
C GLU A 174 -1.48 -15.33 -7.76
N GLY A 175 -1.90 -14.06 -7.65
CA GLY A 175 -2.16 -13.40 -6.39
C GLY A 175 -0.90 -13.20 -5.54
N LYS A 176 0.28 -13.04 -6.17
CA LYS A 176 1.56 -12.96 -5.48
C LYS A 176 2.27 -11.64 -5.71
N HIS A 177 2.92 -11.17 -4.66
CA HIS A 177 3.84 -10.04 -4.77
C HIS A 177 5.19 -10.52 -5.30
N LYS A 178 5.80 -9.69 -6.15
CA LYS A 178 7.18 -9.87 -6.61
C LYS A 178 7.97 -8.58 -6.38
N VAL A 179 9.22 -8.71 -5.95
CA VAL A 179 10.16 -7.59 -5.87
C VAL A 179 11.17 -7.71 -6.99
N LEU A 180 11.21 -6.71 -7.84
CA LEU A 180 12.22 -6.54 -8.87
C LEU A 180 13.37 -5.73 -8.27
N SER A 181 14.59 -6.26 -8.30
CA SER A 181 15.82 -5.57 -7.93
C SER A 181 16.74 -5.42 -9.12
N ILE A 182 17.25 -4.22 -9.34
CA ILE A 182 18.15 -3.91 -10.43
C ILE A 182 19.39 -3.23 -9.85
N HIS A 183 20.53 -3.85 -10.03
CA HIS A 183 21.79 -3.30 -9.58
C HIS A 183 22.29 -2.19 -10.53
N ARG A 184 22.64 -1.04 -9.97
CA ARG A 184 22.93 0.18 -10.73
C ARG A 184 24.13 0.05 -11.69
N TYR A 185 25.14 -0.73 -11.31
CA TYR A 185 26.40 -0.83 -12.07
C TYR A 185 26.56 -2.14 -12.84
N SER A 186 26.19 -3.27 -12.24
CA SER A 186 26.33 -4.59 -12.89
C SER A 186 25.19 -4.91 -13.83
N LEU A 187 24.10 -4.15 -13.80
CA LEU A 187 22.85 -4.40 -14.53
C LEU A 187 22.20 -5.75 -14.19
N GLN A 188 22.69 -6.42 -13.16
CA GLN A 188 22.04 -7.63 -12.68
C GLN A 188 20.61 -7.29 -12.26
N THR A 189 19.68 -8.02 -12.86
CA THR A 189 18.26 -7.90 -12.56
C THR A 189 17.78 -9.18 -11.93
N GLN A 190 17.17 -9.05 -10.77
CA GLN A 190 16.74 -10.18 -9.95
C GLN A 190 15.30 -9.98 -9.50
N VAL A 191 14.57 -11.08 -9.38
CA VAL A 191 13.18 -11.10 -8.88
C VAL A 191 13.08 -12.03 -7.70
N LEU A 192 12.37 -11.60 -6.67
CA LEU A 192 11.96 -12.40 -5.53
C LEU A 192 10.43 -12.48 -5.50
N THR A 193 9.87 -13.69 -5.41
CA THR A 193 8.42 -13.92 -5.30
C THR A 193 8.06 -14.29 -3.87
N PHE A 194 7.04 -13.61 -3.28
CA PHE A 194 6.57 -13.89 -1.94
C PHE A 194 5.80 -15.21 -1.87
N GLY A 195 5.97 -15.94 -0.75
CA GLY A 195 5.25 -17.20 -0.51
C GLY A 195 5.72 -18.41 -1.33
N ALA A 196 6.75 -18.25 -2.18
CA ALA A 196 7.53 -19.32 -2.77
C ALA A 196 8.81 -19.53 -1.91
N GLN A 197 9.71 -20.42 -2.32
CA GLN A 197 11.06 -20.39 -1.77
C GLN A 197 11.60 -18.99 -1.94
N GLU A 198 11.80 -18.25 -0.85
CA GLU A 198 12.20 -16.84 -0.82
C GLU A 198 13.65 -16.68 -1.28
N SER A 199 13.92 -17.06 -2.51
CA SER A 199 15.22 -16.95 -3.16
C SER A 199 15.14 -16.02 -4.36
N TRP A 200 16.16 -15.16 -4.46
CA TRP A 200 16.32 -14.32 -5.63
C TRP A 200 16.65 -15.13 -6.87
N ARG A 201 15.99 -14.84 -7.95
CA ARG A 201 16.18 -15.43 -9.25
C ARG A 201 16.67 -14.37 -10.23
N THR A 202 17.76 -14.63 -10.93
CA THR A 202 18.31 -13.69 -11.92
C THR A 202 17.51 -13.77 -13.21
N ILE A 203 17.13 -12.60 -13.74
CA ILE A 203 16.56 -12.48 -15.08
C ILE A 203 17.71 -12.28 -16.08
N THR A 204 17.70 -13.11 -17.13
CA THR A 204 18.67 -12.98 -18.21
C THR A 204 18.25 -11.86 -19.18
N LYS A 205 19.16 -10.94 -19.50
CA LYS A 205 18.99 -9.82 -20.44
C LYS A 205 18.08 -8.68 -19.94
N PRO A 206 18.44 -7.99 -18.85
CA PRO A 206 17.81 -6.71 -18.55
C PRO A 206 18.24 -5.66 -19.57
N PRO A 207 17.31 -4.88 -20.12
CA PRO A 207 17.66 -3.97 -21.20
C PRO A 207 18.45 -2.72 -20.78
N MET A 208 18.51 -2.32 -19.47
CA MET A 208 18.98 -0.96 -19.17
C MET A 208 19.32 -0.63 -17.73
N HIS A 209 20.04 0.51 -17.53
CA HIS A 209 20.23 1.16 -16.26
C HIS A 209 18.96 1.83 -15.76
N PRO A 210 18.43 1.48 -14.59
CA PRO A 210 17.38 2.24 -13.98
C PRO A 210 17.95 3.57 -13.45
N TYR A 211 17.21 4.62 -13.66
CA TYR A 211 17.44 5.85 -12.94
C TYR A 211 16.82 5.73 -11.53
N ASP A 212 17.42 6.35 -10.52
CA ASP A 212 16.91 6.36 -9.15
C ASP A 212 15.57 7.09 -9.10
N SER A 213 14.48 6.35 -9.21
CA SER A 213 13.13 6.89 -9.20
C SER A 213 12.18 5.93 -8.52
N ARG A 214 11.10 6.47 -7.93
CA ARG A 214 9.99 5.65 -7.49
C ARG A 214 9.37 4.95 -8.70
N GLY A 215 9.29 3.63 -8.69
CA GLY A 215 8.46 2.88 -9.61
C GLY A 215 6.99 2.90 -9.18
N ARG A 216 6.11 2.67 -10.13
CA ARG A 216 4.67 2.54 -9.91
C ARG A 216 4.21 1.19 -10.40
N CYS A 217 3.41 0.48 -9.61
CA CYS A 217 2.81 -0.78 -10.02
C CYS A 217 1.29 -0.62 -10.11
N PHE A 218 0.73 -0.90 -11.28
CA PHE A 218 -0.71 -1.03 -11.48
C PHE A 218 -1.00 -1.98 -12.65
N ASN A 219 -2.15 -2.63 -12.62
CA ASN A 219 -2.57 -3.63 -13.61
C ASN A 219 -1.53 -4.72 -13.89
N GLY A 220 -0.79 -5.15 -12.86
CA GLY A 220 0.24 -6.19 -13.02
C GLY A 220 1.53 -5.73 -13.70
N VAL A 221 1.71 -4.43 -13.94
CA VAL A 221 2.89 -3.86 -14.59
C VAL A 221 3.58 -2.86 -13.67
N VAL A 222 4.89 -2.99 -13.54
CA VAL A 222 5.75 -2.02 -12.86
C VAL A 222 6.33 -1.06 -13.87
N TYR A 223 6.12 0.24 -13.66
CA TYR A 223 6.68 1.32 -14.49
C TYR A 223 7.75 2.06 -13.72
N TYR A 224 8.91 2.28 -14.34
CA TYR A 224 10.00 3.04 -13.75
C TYR A 224 10.81 3.79 -14.80
N ARG A 225 11.58 4.79 -14.36
CA ARG A 225 12.42 5.59 -15.26
C ARG A 225 13.71 4.85 -15.56
N ALA A 226 14.11 4.83 -16.82
CA ALA A 226 15.32 4.20 -17.30
C ALA A 226 15.97 5.00 -18.43
N HIS A 227 17.08 4.51 -18.96
CA HIS A 227 17.79 5.08 -20.11
C HIS A 227 18.16 4.00 -21.10
N ILE A 228 18.03 4.32 -22.37
CA ILE A 228 18.56 3.52 -23.50
C ILE A 228 19.49 4.45 -24.29
N ASP A 229 20.75 4.08 -24.43
CA ASP A 229 21.73 4.87 -25.18
C ASP A 229 21.65 6.36 -24.79
N ASP A 230 21.68 6.64 -23.48
CA ASP A 230 21.53 7.95 -22.86
C ASP A 230 20.19 8.66 -23.10
N GLN A 231 19.27 8.04 -23.84
CA GLN A 231 17.92 8.57 -24.02
C GLN A 231 17.02 8.16 -22.86
N PRO A 232 16.29 9.12 -22.24
CA PRO A 232 15.37 8.81 -21.18
C PRO A 232 14.15 8.09 -21.70
N ILE A 233 13.76 7.02 -21.03
CA ILE A 233 12.56 6.23 -21.29
C ILE A 233 11.81 5.93 -20.00
N ILE A 234 10.59 5.43 -20.14
CA ILE A 234 9.88 4.71 -19.10
C ILE A 234 10.00 3.23 -19.44
N MET A 235 10.48 2.44 -18.50
CA MET A 235 10.48 1.00 -18.65
C MET A 235 9.23 0.44 -18.01
N SER A 236 8.53 -0.43 -18.71
CA SER A 236 7.48 -1.29 -18.18
C SER A 236 8.04 -2.68 -17.93
N PHE A 237 7.66 -3.28 -16.80
CA PHE A 237 7.98 -4.66 -16.43
C PHE A 237 6.67 -5.37 -16.12
N ASP A 238 6.28 -6.31 -16.98
CA ASP A 238 5.13 -7.18 -16.73
C ASP A 238 5.48 -8.18 -15.64
N VAL A 239 4.74 -8.15 -14.52
CA VAL A 239 5.06 -8.92 -13.31
C VAL A 239 4.81 -10.43 -13.53
N LYS A 240 3.88 -10.80 -14.40
CA LYS A 240 3.55 -12.18 -14.70
C LYS A 240 4.59 -12.80 -15.62
N SER A 241 4.76 -12.22 -16.81
CA SER A 241 5.66 -12.75 -17.85
C SER A 241 7.13 -12.41 -17.60
N GLU A 242 7.40 -11.43 -16.71
CA GLU A 242 8.73 -10.91 -16.38
C GLU A 242 9.48 -10.34 -17.59
N THR A 243 8.72 -9.76 -18.50
CA THR A 243 9.22 -9.13 -19.72
C THR A 243 9.30 -7.62 -19.56
N PHE A 244 10.27 -7.03 -20.26
CA PHE A 244 10.51 -5.59 -20.26
C PHE A 244 10.12 -4.99 -21.61
N SER A 245 9.46 -3.83 -21.58
CA SER A 245 9.13 -3.06 -22.79
C SER A 245 9.41 -1.57 -22.56
N PRO A 246 10.17 -0.93 -23.47
CA PRO A 246 10.49 0.49 -23.36
C PRO A 246 9.35 1.37 -23.88
N ILE A 247 9.04 2.45 -23.17
CA ILE A 247 8.03 3.44 -23.54
C ILE A 247 8.74 4.80 -23.67
N LYS A 248 8.54 5.48 -24.80
CA LYS A 248 9.15 6.80 -25.05
C LYS A 248 8.37 7.89 -24.33
N TYR A 249 9.07 8.90 -23.80
CA TYR A 249 8.41 10.09 -23.27
C TYR A 249 7.72 10.89 -24.37
N PRO A 250 6.62 11.60 -24.05
CA PRO A 250 6.03 12.56 -24.98
C PRO A 250 7.05 13.61 -25.42
N LYS A 251 6.98 14.07 -26.66
CA LYS A 251 7.89 15.10 -27.19
C LYS A 251 7.89 16.34 -26.30
N GLY A 252 9.07 16.86 -25.97
CA GLY A 252 9.22 18.06 -25.15
C GLY A 252 8.95 17.90 -23.65
N VAL A 253 8.71 16.69 -23.18
CA VAL A 253 8.51 16.42 -21.76
C VAL A 253 9.84 16.08 -21.09
N CYS A 254 10.23 16.90 -20.11
CA CYS A 254 11.42 16.61 -19.30
C CYS A 254 11.10 15.55 -18.23
N LYS A 255 11.86 14.45 -18.23
CA LYS A 255 11.72 13.34 -17.28
C LYS A 255 11.75 13.74 -15.81
N LEU A 256 12.54 14.76 -15.45
CA LEU A 256 12.77 15.15 -14.06
C LEU A 256 11.59 15.90 -13.42
N ARG A 257 10.66 16.38 -14.23
CA ARG A 257 9.56 17.25 -13.78
C ARG A 257 8.17 16.63 -13.90
N CYS A 258 8.08 15.32 -14.19
CA CYS A 258 6.80 14.63 -14.31
C CYS A 258 6.69 13.48 -13.31
N HIS A 259 5.46 13.18 -12.92
CA HIS A 259 5.12 12.03 -12.07
C HIS A 259 4.36 11.01 -12.91
N MET A 260 4.76 9.74 -12.81
CA MET A 260 4.01 8.61 -13.39
C MET A 260 2.83 8.27 -12.49
N LEU A 261 1.69 7.93 -13.08
CA LEU A 261 0.47 7.53 -12.36
C LEU A 261 -0.40 6.62 -13.23
N PRO A 262 -1.25 5.78 -12.62
CA PRO A 262 -2.35 5.14 -13.33
C PRO A 262 -3.44 6.19 -13.59
N TYR A 263 -3.96 6.24 -14.81
CA TYR A 263 -5.11 7.06 -15.13
C TYR A 263 -6.01 6.33 -16.13
N GLU A 264 -7.24 6.03 -15.74
CA GLU A 264 -8.19 5.24 -16.54
C GLU A 264 -7.62 3.90 -17.02
N GLY A 265 -6.89 3.23 -16.13
CA GLY A 265 -6.24 1.94 -16.44
C GLY A 265 -5.00 2.03 -17.34
N LYS A 266 -4.57 3.23 -17.72
CA LYS A 266 -3.40 3.48 -18.57
C LYS A 266 -2.28 4.19 -17.82
N LEU A 267 -1.07 4.12 -18.37
CA LEU A 267 0.03 4.94 -17.91
C LEU A 267 -0.22 6.41 -18.26
N ALA A 268 -0.09 7.28 -17.28
CA ALA A 268 -0.12 8.71 -17.49
C ALA A 268 1.05 9.42 -16.81
N LEU A 269 1.33 10.65 -17.25
CA LEU A 269 2.34 11.54 -16.70
C LEU A 269 1.69 12.86 -16.30
N VAL A 270 1.91 13.31 -15.08
CA VAL A 270 1.54 14.65 -14.62
C VAL A 270 2.80 15.50 -14.50
N LYS A 271 2.78 16.66 -15.13
CA LYS A 271 3.86 17.65 -15.12
C LYS A 271 3.34 19.00 -14.65
N ARG A 272 4.00 19.59 -13.64
CA ARG A 272 3.68 20.97 -13.21
C ARG A 272 4.15 21.99 -14.23
N ILE A 273 3.31 22.98 -14.51
CA ILE A 273 3.62 24.10 -15.40
C ILE A 273 4.17 25.26 -14.55
N HIS A 274 5.36 25.75 -14.90
CA HIS A 274 5.98 26.92 -14.31
C HIS A 274 6.21 28.01 -15.36
N PRO A 275 6.02 29.29 -15.03
CA PRO A 275 5.46 29.89 -13.81
C PRO A 275 3.92 30.02 -13.84
N ALA A 276 3.28 29.70 -14.98
CA ALA A 276 1.87 29.99 -15.24
C ALA A 276 0.85 29.29 -14.32
N GLY A 277 1.31 28.33 -13.50
CA GLY A 277 0.41 27.49 -12.69
C GLY A 277 -0.29 26.40 -13.51
N GLY A 278 -0.92 25.44 -12.83
CA GLY A 278 -1.57 24.29 -13.47
C GLY A 278 -0.65 23.10 -13.73
N PHE A 279 -1.21 22.11 -14.43
CA PHE A 279 -0.53 20.85 -14.72
C PHE A 279 -0.84 20.39 -16.14
N ASP A 280 0.12 19.74 -16.78
CA ASP A 280 -0.10 19.01 -18.01
C ASP A 280 -0.27 17.53 -17.67
N LEU A 281 -1.31 16.89 -18.19
CA LEU A 281 -1.58 15.46 -18.12
C LEU A 281 -1.34 14.86 -19.50
N TYR A 282 -0.46 13.87 -19.57
CA TYR A 282 -0.19 13.06 -20.76
C TYR A 282 -0.66 11.65 -20.49
N ILE A 283 -1.50 11.09 -21.36
CA ILE A 283 -2.06 9.74 -21.21
C ILE A 283 -1.58 8.90 -22.38
N LEU A 284 -0.99 7.73 -22.09
CA LEU A 284 -0.54 6.79 -23.10
C LEU A 284 -1.75 6.19 -23.81
N LYS A 285 -1.77 6.26 -25.16
CA LYS A 285 -2.88 5.78 -25.96
C LYS A 285 -2.77 4.32 -26.32
N ASP A 286 -1.59 3.94 -26.82
CA ASP A 286 -1.28 2.65 -27.41
C ASP A 286 -0.42 1.78 -26.49
N GLU A 287 -0.53 0.48 -26.67
CA GLU A 287 0.26 -0.50 -25.93
C GLU A 287 1.74 -0.50 -26.38
N ASP A 288 2.03 -0.04 -27.60
CA ASP A 288 3.38 0.04 -28.15
C ASP A 288 4.21 1.20 -27.57
N GLY A 289 3.59 2.07 -26.79
CA GLY A 289 4.28 3.11 -26.03
C GLY A 289 4.77 4.31 -26.86
N HIS A 290 4.11 4.61 -27.97
CA HIS A 290 4.54 5.64 -28.91
C HIS A 290 3.64 6.86 -28.95
N GLU A 291 2.34 6.71 -28.69
CA GLU A 291 1.37 7.78 -28.79
C GLU A 291 0.85 8.26 -27.42
N TRP A 292 0.82 9.58 -27.26
CA TRP A 292 0.32 10.23 -26.04
C TRP A 292 -0.75 11.24 -26.37
N THR A 293 -1.83 11.27 -25.59
CA THR A 293 -2.75 12.43 -25.54
C THR A 293 -2.24 13.43 -24.53
N HIS A 294 -2.51 14.72 -24.78
CA HIS A 294 -2.17 15.81 -23.89
C HIS A 294 -3.42 16.58 -23.49
N GLN A 295 -3.56 16.85 -22.20
CA GLN A 295 -4.60 17.69 -21.64
C GLN A 295 -3.97 18.67 -20.66
N ARG A 296 -4.34 19.94 -20.79
CA ARG A 296 -3.97 20.96 -19.79
C ARG A 296 -5.00 21.04 -18.70
N LEU A 297 -4.55 20.94 -17.46
CA LEU A 297 -5.37 21.02 -16.26
C LEU A 297 -5.14 22.39 -15.63
N VAL A 298 -6.21 23.18 -15.57
CA VAL A 298 -6.19 24.49 -14.91
C VAL A 298 -7.25 24.47 -13.83
N PHE A 299 -6.80 24.57 -12.59
CA PHE A 299 -7.69 24.68 -11.44
C PHE A 299 -7.12 25.69 -10.44
N GLU A 300 -8.01 26.40 -9.78
CA GLU A 300 -7.65 27.37 -8.76
C GLU A 300 -7.98 26.79 -7.38
N PRO A 301 -6.97 26.49 -6.54
CA PRO A 301 -7.20 26.16 -5.15
C PRO A 301 -7.88 27.32 -4.45
N LYS A 302 -8.88 27.05 -3.63
CA LYS A 302 -9.58 28.04 -2.82
C LYS A 302 -8.69 28.58 -1.68
N SER A 303 -7.75 27.74 -1.22
CA SER A 303 -6.82 28.10 -0.16
C SER A 303 -5.76 29.10 -0.65
N GLU A 304 -5.29 29.98 0.23
CA GLU A 304 -4.27 31.01 -0.07
C GLU A 304 -2.92 30.46 -0.53
N SER A 305 -2.71 29.14 -0.43
CA SER A 305 -1.46 28.46 -0.77
C SER A 305 -1.29 28.15 -2.26
N ARG A 306 -1.88 28.95 -3.16
CA ARG A 306 -1.93 28.76 -4.63
C ARG A 306 -0.59 28.39 -5.30
N TYR A 307 0.53 28.82 -4.72
CA TYR A 307 1.84 28.71 -5.39
C TYR A 307 2.67 27.49 -4.99
N ARG A 308 2.24 26.69 -4.02
CA ARG A 308 3.08 25.61 -3.43
C ARG A 308 2.40 24.24 -3.35
N ILE A 309 1.38 23.99 -4.18
CA ILE A 309 0.77 22.64 -4.18
C ILE A 309 1.71 21.62 -4.80
N ARG A 310 1.78 20.45 -4.19
CA ARG A 310 2.57 19.30 -4.62
C ARG A 310 1.62 18.17 -5.02
N PHE A 311 1.89 17.54 -6.16
CA PHE A 311 1.18 16.33 -6.56
C PHE A 311 1.58 15.17 -5.66
N MET A 312 0.60 14.44 -5.16
CA MET A 312 0.78 13.34 -4.21
C MET A 312 0.42 11.99 -4.82
N GLY A 313 -0.59 11.91 -5.67
CA GLY A 313 -1.05 10.66 -6.25
C GLY A 313 -2.36 10.81 -7.02
N VAL A 314 -2.95 9.68 -7.33
CA VAL A 314 -4.24 9.59 -8.01
C VAL A 314 -5.08 8.51 -7.32
N THR A 315 -6.38 8.75 -7.18
CA THR A 315 -7.32 7.73 -6.69
C THR A 315 -7.72 6.76 -7.81
N ASN A 316 -8.20 5.58 -7.46
CA ASN A 316 -8.77 4.61 -8.42
C ASN A 316 -9.97 5.21 -9.20
N ALA A 317 -10.61 6.23 -8.65
CA ALA A 317 -11.65 7.00 -9.36
C ALA A 317 -11.08 7.98 -10.41
N GLY A 318 -9.75 8.14 -10.49
CA GLY A 318 -9.08 9.07 -11.41
C GLY A 318 -8.94 10.50 -10.89
N GLU A 319 -9.24 10.77 -9.61
CA GLU A 319 -9.01 12.08 -9.01
C GLU A 319 -7.52 12.27 -8.70
N LEU A 320 -6.94 13.36 -9.16
CA LEU A 320 -5.58 13.77 -8.83
C LEU A 320 -5.53 14.40 -7.44
N ILE A 321 -4.59 13.97 -6.61
CA ILE A 321 -4.43 14.44 -5.23
C ILE A 321 -3.26 15.41 -5.15
N PHE A 322 -3.52 16.55 -4.54
CA PHE A 322 -2.52 17.57 -4.27
C PHE A 322 -2.58 18.02 -2.81
N THR A 323 -1.46 18.46 -2.27
CA THR A 323 -1.39 19.07 -0.94
C THR A 323 -0.36 20.18 -0.89
N THR A 324 -0.41 21.00 0.14
CA THR A 324 0.64 21.98 0.42
C THR A 324 1.87 21.25 1.00
N PRO A 325 3.09 21.66 0.67
CA PRO A 325 4.30 21.02 1.20
C PRO A 325 4.58 21.36 2.66
N VAL A 326 3.89 22.34 3.20
CA VAL A 326 4.07 22.80 4.58
C VAL A 326 2.88 22.31 5.40
N PHE A 327 3.17 21.58 6.45
CA PHE A 327 2.20 21.18 7.44
C PHE A 327 2.05 22.32 8.48
N LEU A 328 0.81 22.72 8.66
CA LEU A 328 0.35 23.58 9.72
C LEU A 328 -0.54 22.74 10.67
N GLU A 329 -1.08 23.32 11.72
CA GLU A 329 -2.04 22.65 12.62
C GLU A 329 -3.22 22.01 11.88
N SER A 330 -3.54 22.56 10.72
CA SER A 330 -4.48 22.03 9.73
C SER A 330 -3.90 22.16 8.32
N PHE A 331 -4.25 21.27 7.42
CA PHE A 331 -3.86 21.35 6.00
C PHE A 331 -4.98 20.85 5.10
N TYR A 332 -4.96 21.34 3.85
CA TYR A 332 -5.91 20.93 2.84
C TYR A 332 -5.31 19.88 1.91
N VAL A 333 -6.11 18.86 1.62
CA VAL A 333 -5.89 17.95 0.51
C VAL A 333 -6.87 18.32 -0.59
N LEU A 334 -6.33 18.67 -1.74
CA LEU A 334 -7.10 19.00 -2.92
C LEU A 334 -7.25 17.76 -3.80
N TYR A 335 -8.47 17.40 -4.11
CA TYR A 335 -8.83 16.38 -5.09
C TYR A 335 -9.34 17.08 -6.35
N PHE A 336 -8.81 16.69 -7.49
CA PHE A 336 -9.20 17.23 -8.77
C PHE A 336 -9.58 16.12 -9.73
N ASP A 337 -10.82 16.13 -10.23
CA ASP A 337 -11.31 15.24 -11.28
C ASP A 337 -11.07 15.88 -12.66
N PRO A 338 -10.08 15.40 -13.45
CA PRO A 338 -9.78 15.96 -14.75
C PRO A 338 -10.91 15.81 -15.78
N ARG A 339 -11.75 14.78 -15.65
CA ARG A 339 -12.85 14.50 -16.59
C ARG A 339 -13.99 15.50 -16.45
N ARG A 340 -14.30 15.86 -15.20
CA ARG A 340 -15.39 16.79 -14.88
C ARG A 340 -14.91 18.22 -14.72
N ASN A 341 -13.59 18.42 -14.64
CA ASN A 341 -12.96 19.70 -14.31
C ASN A 341 -13.47 20.27 -12.96
N ILE A 342 -13.65 19.39 -11.97
CA ILE A 342 -14.16 19.75 -10.64
C ILE A 342 -13.06 19.50 -9.60
N SER A 343 -12.87 20.49 -8.72
CA SER A 343 -12.00 20.35 -7.55
C SER A 343 -12.81 20.37 -6.26
N ARG A 344 -12.38 19.58 -5.29
CA ARG A 344 -12.85 19.61 -3.92
C ARG A 344 -11.67 19.66 -2.95
N GLU A 345 -11.81 20.37 -1.87
CA GLU A 345 -10.81 20.45 -0.82
C GLU A 345 -11.31 19.74 0.44
N ALA A 346 -10.45 18.97 1.04
CA ALA A 346 -10.68 18.29 2.30
C ALA A 346 -9.74 18.87 3.35
N LEU A 347 -10.31 19.34 4.46
CA LEU A 347 -9.56 19.88 5.59
C LEU A 347 -9.21 18.74 6.55
N PHE A 348 -7.94 18.62 6.89
CA PHE A 348 -7.42 17.70 7.89
C PHE A 348 -7.02 18.49 9.13
N GLU A 349 -7.73 18.28 10.24
CA GLU A 349 -7.53 18.96 11.51
C GLU A 349 -7.18 17.98 12.63
N GLY A 350 -6.63 18.48 13.72
CA GLY A 350 -6.40 17.73 14.95
C GLY A 350 -5.23 16.74 14.92
N LEU A 351 -4.48 16.67 13.83
CA LEU A 351 -3.30 15.79 13.72
C LEU A 351 -2.19 16.21 14.67
N ASP A 352 -2.05 17.52 14.93
CA ASP A 352 -1.10 18.07 15.88
C ASP A 352 -1.32 17.51 17.30
N GLY A 353 -2.56 17.46 17.76
CA GLY A 353 -2.92 16.86 19.04
C GLY A 353 -2.54 15.39 19.15
N GLU A 354 -2.69 14.61 18.05
CA GLU A 354 -2.26 13.22 18.03
C GLU A 354 -0.73 13.10 18.01
N ILE A 355 -0.03 13.93 17.26
CA ILE A 355 1.44 13.98 17.24
C ILE A 355 1.99 14.25 18.64
N ARG A 356 1.43 15.24 19.34
CA ARG A 356 1.82 15.57 20.70
C ARG A 356 1.50 14.46 21.71
N ARG A 357 0.37 13.75 21.58
CA ARG A 357 0.04 12.58 22.42
C ARG A 357 1.09 11.47 22.30
N HIS A 358 1.78 11.41 21.17
CA HIS A 358 2.89 10.49 20.97
C HIS A 358 4.25 11.03 21.43
N GLY A 359 4.27 12.16 22.14
CA GLY A 359 5.48 12.78 22.66
C GLY A 359 6.39 13.34 21.57
N LEU A 360 5.78 13.83 20.50
CA LEU A 360 6.47 14.42 19.35
C LEU A 360 6.03 15.87 19.21
N ASP A 361 6.94 16.72 18.72
CA ASP A 361 6.66 18.13 18.47
C ASP A 361 6.29 18.33 17.00
N SER A 362 5.17 18.99 16.77
CA SER A 362 4.69 19.34 15.43
C SER A 362 5.59 20.36 14.73
N GLY A 363 6.30 21.18 15.48
CA GLY A 363 7.28 22.14 14.93
C GLY A 363 8.47 21.49 14.25
N SER A 364 8.67 20.17 14.46
CA SER A 364 9.75 19.39 13.85
C SER A 364 9.36 18.63 12.59
N MET A 365 8.23 18.96 11.96
CA MET A 365 7.77 18.28 10.75
C MET A 365 8.59 18.66 9.53
N GLU A 366 9.15 17.62 8.86
CA GLU A 366 9.94 17.79 7.65
C GLU A 366 9.11 17.64 6.38
N THR A 367 8.23 16.64 6.33
CA THR A 367 7.43 16.36 5.14
C THR A 367 6.17 15.55 5.42
N LEU A 368 5.23 15.72 4.51
CA LEU A 368 3.99 14.97 4.40
C LEU A 368 4.00 14.14 3.14
N ASP A 369 3.64 12.87 3.23
CA ASP A 369 3.40 11.98 2.08
C ASP A 369 1.99 11.37 2.16
N ILE A 370 1.33 11.21 1.02
CA ILE A 370 -0.03 10.68 0.93
C ILE A 370 -0.01 9.50 -0.03
N ILE A 371 -0.51 8.36 0.43
CA ILE A 371 -0.67 7.16 -0.38
C ILE A 371 -2.16 6.86 -0.46
N PRO A 372 -2.80 7.10 -1.62
CA PRO A 372 -4.19 6.75 -1.84
C PRO A 372 -4.38 5.25 -2.07
N ASP A 373 -5.64 4.83 -2.07
CA ASP A 373 -6.10 3.51 -2.46
C ASP A 373 -5.45 2.34 -1.70
N HIS A 374 -5.06 2.58 -0.45
CA HIS A 374 -4.56 1.50 0.38
C HIS A 374 -5.68 0.55 0.75
N ILE A 375 -5.48 -0.74 0.48
CA ILE A 375 -6.33 -1.84 0.91
C ILE A 375 -5.67 -2.61 2.05
N GLU A 376 -6.47 -3.20 2.92
CA GLU A 376 -5.96 -4.01 4.03
C GLU A 376 -5.36 -5.34 3.53
N SER A 377 -4.29 -5.81 4.16
CA SER A 377 -3.62 -7.07 3.86
C SER A 377 -3.29 -7.85 5.13
N LEU A 378 -3.53 -9.16 5.12
CA LEU A 378 -3.11 -10.10 6.17
C LEU A 378 -1.77 -10.77 5.85
N LEU A 379 -1.15 -10.44 4.72
CA LEU A 379 0.10 -11.07 4.33
C LEU A 379 1.16 -10.82 5.41
N SER A 380 1.67 -11.91 5.96
CA SER A 380 2.79 -11.96 6.90
C SER A 380 3.83 -12.92 6.33
N MET A 381 5.09 -12.56 6.38
CA MET A 381 6.21 -13.41 6.01
C MET A 381 6.73 -14.14 7.26
#